data_fdd10ceb5d8abb3bb46d3ca24f45f64c
#
_entry.id   fdd10ceb5d8abb3bb46d3ca24f45f64c
#
_cell.length_a   1.000
_cell.length_b   1.000
_cell.length_c   1.000
_cell.angle_alpha   90.00
_cell.angle_beta   90.00
_cell.angle_gamma   90.00
#
_symmetry.space_group_name_H-M   'P 1'
#
loop_
_entity.id
_entity.type
_entity.pdbx_description
1 polymer ?
#
loop_
_entity_poly.entity_id
_entity_poly.type
_entity_poly.pdbx_seq_one_letter_code
_entity_poly.pdbx_strand_id
1 'polypeptide(L)'
;MKAVLKRGVYISLFLVLGTVLSIALLLRQAKDVQSAKTVHDQTKALLNKKEIATGLLEKYQGEDQKILELYPDERSIIKFVDVVENLGSLYGSSPEFNFGTQSTLKDRSGYPYLPFTISFTGEIDSLLGFLESYENMPYLTAITSIEAKSLSGIEGSGTYIIRGNVYVSENF
;
A
#
# COMPACT_ATOMS: atom_id res chain seq x y z
N MET A 1 39.97 -33.97 71.29
CA MET A 1 40.24 -33.17 70.08
C MET A 1 39.52 -33.67 68.84
N LYS A 2 39.46 -34.94 68.48
CA LYS A 2 38.81 -35.43 67.22
C LYS A 2 37.28 -35.16 67.11
N ALA A 3 36.51 -35.09 68.21
CA ALA A 3 35.08 -34.83 68.17
C ALA A 3 34.69 -33.39 67.86
N VAL A 4 35.47 -32.43 68.32
CA VAL A 4 35.23 -30.99 68.05
C VAL A 4 35.56 -30.66 66.62
N LEU A 5 36.60 -31.26 66.04
CA LEU A 5 36.97 -31.08 64.64
C LEU A 5 35.87 -31.60 63.69
N LYS A 6 35.27 -32.78 64.03
CA LYS A 6 34.18 -33.35 63.22
C LYS A 6 32.93 -32.45 63.27
N ARG A 7 32.57 -31.86 64.40
CA ARG A 7 31.44 -30.94 64.51
C ARG A 7 31.63 -29.67 63.71
N GLY A 8 32.82 -29.11 63.70
CA GLY A 8 33.14 -27.94 62.90
C GLY A 8 33.02 -28.19 61.40
N VAL A 9 33.45 -29.35 60.93
CA VAL A 9 33.33 -29.75 59.51
C VAL A 9 31.84 -29.90 59.09
N TYR A 10 30.98 -30.49 59.91
CA TYR A 10 29.56 -30.61 59.62
C TYR A 10 28.85 -29.23 59.55
N ILE A 11 29.19 -28.30 60.45
CA ILE A 11 28.62 -26.97 60.48
C ILE A 11 29.01 -26.19 59.20
N SER A 12 30.30 -26.27 58.85
CA SER A 12 30.77 -25.61 57.60
C SER A 12 30.14 -26.19 56.33
N LEU A 13 29.96 -27.52 56.28
CA LEU A 13 29.33 -28.18 55.16
C LEU A 13 27.85 -27.78 55.04
N PHE A 14 27.14 -27.64 56.18
CA PHE A 14 25.76 -27.21 56.19
C PHE A 14 25.59 -25.75 55.75
N LEU A 15 26.51 -24.88 56.16
CA LEU A 15 26.53 -23.48 55.70
C LEU A 15 26.78 -23.37 54.16
N VAL A 16 27.70 -24.14 53.65
CA VAL A 16 27.97 -24.16 52.18
C VAL A 16 26.77 -24.68 51.44
N LEU A 17 26.12 -25.73 51.91
CA LEU A 17 24.92 -26.27 51.27
C LEU A 17 23.75 -25.26 51.27
N GLY A 18 23.58 -24.55 52.40
CA GLY A 18 22.54 -23.49 52.53
C GLY A 18 22.80 -22.31 51.56
N THR A 19 24.03 -21.88 51.40
CA THR A 19 24.36 -20.80 50.45
C THR A 19 24.14 -21.21 48.98
N VAL A 20 24.51 -22.43 48.63
CA VAL A 20 24.26 -22.98 47.29
C VAL A 20 22.75 -23.05 46.96
N LEU A 21 21.95 -23.53 47.92
CA LEU A 21 20.50 -23.60 47.79
C LEU A 21 19.85 -22.24 47.61
N SER A 22 20.31 -21.25 48.43
CA SER A 22 19.82 -19.86 48.28
C SER A 22 20.14 -19.24 46.96
N ILE A 23 21.35 -19.44 46.42
CA ILE A 23 21.75 -18.94 45.10
C ILE A 23 20.88 -19.61 44.01
N ALA A 24 20.63 -20.91 44.11
CA ALA A 24 19.80 -21.62 43.13
C ALA A 24 18.35 -21.10 43.11
N LEU A 25 17.78 -20.78 44.28
CA LEU A 25 16.44 -20.18 44.40
C LEU A 25 16.40 -18.75 43.77
N LEU A 26 17.41 -17.91 44.03
CA LEU A 26 17.50 -16.58 43.47
C LEU A 26 17.62 -16.60 41.94
N LEU A 27 18.39 -17.52 41.39
CA LEU A 27 18.54 -17.68 39.93
C LEU A 27 17.21 -18.15 39.29
N ARG A 28 16.45 -18.96 39.98
CA ARG A 28 15.13 -19.40 39.49
C ARG A 28 14.13 -18.25 39.47
N GLN A 29 14.06 -17.45 40.54
CA GLN A 29 13.20 -16.27 40.60
C GLN A 29 13.59 -15.21 39.54
N ALA A 30 14.89 -15.01 39.30
CA ALA A 30 15.36 -14.08 38.26
C ALA A 30 14.89 -14.48 36.85
N LYS A 31 14.86 -15.77 36.53
CA LYS A 31 14.32 -16.28 35.26
C LYS A 31 12.82 -16.04 35.13
N ASP A 32 12.05 -16.23 36.19
CA ASP A 32 10.59 -16.04 36.19
C ASP A 32 10.24 -14.54 35.99
N VAL A 33 10.98 -13.63 36.63
CA VAL A 33 10.83 -12.18 36.43
C VAL A 33 11.19 -11.76 35.00
N GLN A 34 12.25 -12.35 34.44
CA GLN A 34 12.69 -12.01 33.09
C GLN A 34 11.68 -12.49 32.03
N SER A 35 11.08 -13.67 32.22
CA SER A 35 10.00 -14.17 31.34
C SER A 35 8.72 -13.34 31.45
N ALA A 36 8.34 -12.91 32.65
CA ALA A 36 7.19 -12.03 32.86
C ALA A 36 7.38 -10.67 32.20
N LYS A 37 8.61 -10.11 32.26
CA LYS A 37 8.94 -8.85 31.60
C LYS A 37 8.85 -8.94 30.08
N THR A 38 9.37 -10.01 29.48
CA THR A 38 9.29 -10.22 28.01
C THR A 38 7.85 -10.35 27.52
N VAL A 39 7.00 -11.06 28.25
CA VAL A 39 5.57 -11.17 27.94
C VAL A 39 4.87 -9.81 28.06
N HIS A 40 5.18 -9.04 29.10
CA HIS A 40 4.63 -7.69 29.27
C HIS A 40 5.04 -6.76 28.13
N ASP A 41 6.31 -6.75 27.74
CA ASP A 41 6.83 -5.93 26.63
C ASP A 41 6.23 -6.33 25.28
N GLN A 42 6.04 -7.63 25.03
CA GLN A 42 5.36 -8.14 23.85
C GLN A 42 3.87 -7.73 23.82
N THR A 43 3.18 -7.83 24.96
CA THR A 43 1.78 -7.42 25.06
C THR A 43 1.62 -5.92 24.84
N LYS A 44 2.53 -5.10 25.39
CA LYS A 44 2.54 -3.65 25.17
C LYS A 44 2.82 -3.28 23.71
N ALA A 45 3.72 -4.00 23.05
CA ALA A 45 3.99 -3.79 21.63
C ALA A 45 2.80 -4.18 20.75
N LEU A 46 2.06 -5.23 21.09
CA LEU A 46 0.83 -5.63 20.40
C LEU A 46 -0.31 -4.63 20.60
N LEU A 47 -0.46 -4.09 21.82
CA LEU A 47 -1.45 -3.06 22.13
C LEU A 47 -1.17 -1.78 21.35
N ASN A 48 0.09 -1.33 21.31
CA ASN A 48 0.48 -0.15 20.51
C ASN A 48 0.22 -0.37 19.01
N LYS A 49 0.51 -1.57 18.47
CA LYS A 49 0.19 -1.90 17.08
C LYS A 49 -1.31 -1.87 16.81
N LYS A 50 -2.12 -2.40 17.74
CA LYS A 50 -3.57 -2.38 17.63
C LYS A 50 -4.12 -0.95 17.68
N GLU A 51 -3.61 -0.12 18.59
CA GLU A 51 -4.02 1.29 18.73
C GLU A 51 -3.67 2.10 17.47
N ILE A 52 -2.47 1.90 16.92
CA ILE A 52 -2.07 2.51 15.63
C ILE A 52 -2.98 2.03 14.50
N ALA A 53 -3.26 0.72 14.42
CA ALA A 53 -4.14 0.16 13.38
C ALA A 53 -5.57 0.69 13.51
N THR A 54 -6.09 0.82 14.75
CA THR A 54 -7.45 1.37 14.99
C THR A 54 -7.50 2.86 14.65
N GLY A 55 -6.48 3.63 15.02
CA GLY A 55 -6.39 5.05 14.66
C GLY A 55 -6.23 5.29 13.15
N LEU A 56 -5.53 4.39 12.45
CA LEU A 56 -5.49 4.41 10.98
C LEU A 56 -6.87 4.08 10.39
N LEU A 57 -7.55 3.05 10.88
CA LEU A 57 -8.91 2.70 10.43
C LEU A 57 -9.89 3.86 10.66
N GLU A 58 -9.88 4.50 11.82
CA GLU A 58 -10.74 5.67 12.09
C GLU A 58 -10.38 6.85 11.18
N LYS A 59 -9.11 7.10 10.92
CA LYS A 59 -8.65 8.16 10.03
C LYS A 59 -9.10 7.94 8.58
N TYR A 60 -9.15 6.68 8.13
CA TYR A 60 -9.53 6.32 6.76
C TYR A 60 -10.99 5.91 6.59
N GLN A 61 -11.78 5.85 7.66
CA GLN A 61 -13.24 5.51 7.63
C GLN A 61 -14.13 6.49 6.84
N GLY A 62 -13.60 7.49 6.21
CA GLY A 62 -14.34 8.38 5.28
C GLY A 62 -13.69 8.45 3.91
N GLU A 63 -12.50 7.86 3.76
CA GLU A 63 -11.77 7.88 2.49
C GLU A 63 -12.12 6.67 1.62
N ASP A 64 -12.64 5.58 2.21
CA ASP A 64 -13.11 4.41 1.45
C ASP A 64 -14.20 4.79 0.44
N GLN A 65 -15.13 5.67 0.81
CA GLN A 65 -16.16 6.17 -0.11
C GLN A 65 -15.56 7.03 -1.22
N LYS A 66 -14.59 7.87 -0.91
CA LYS A 66 -13.88 8.67 -1.92
C LYS A 66 -13.08 7.79 -2.88
N ILE A 67 -12.45 6.72 -2.36
CA ILE A 67 -11.74 5.75 -3.19
C ILE A 67 -12.72 5.01 -4.11
N LEU A 68 -13.89 4.61 -3.62
CA LEU A 68 -14.92 3.97 -4.43
C LEU A 68 -15.46 4.90 -5.54
N GLU A 69 -15.52 6.21 -5.31
CA GLU A 69 -15.91 7.20 -6.32
C GLU A 69 -14.88 7.32 -7.46
N LEU A 70 -13.62 6.93 -7.24
CA LEU A 70 -12.58 6.92 -8.27
C LEU A 70 -12.73 5.72 -9.25
N TYR A 71 -13.55 4.72 -8.89
CA TYR A 71 -13.85 3.57 -9.73
C TYR A 71 -15.19 3.80 -10.45
N PRO A 72 -15.19 4.19 -11.72
CA PRO A 72 -16.42 4.39 -12.46
C PRO A 72 -17.22 3.09 -12.57
N ASP A 73 -18.53 3.22 -12.40
CA ASP A 73 -19.51 2.21 -12.77
C ASP A 73 -19.85 2.32 -14.28
N GLU A 74 -20.71 1.44 -14.76
CA GLU A 74 -21.15 1.43 -16.17
C GLU A 74 -21.72 2.77 -16.64
N ARG A 75 -22.34 3.55 -15.77
CA ARG A 75 -22.90 4.88 -16.10
C ARG A 75 -21.85 5.98 -16.08
N SER A 76 -20.92 5.87 -15.15
CA SER A 76 -19.85 6.87 -14.95
C SER A 76 -18.75 6.74 -16.00
N ILE A 77 -18.61 5.57 -16.65
CA ILE A 77 -17.60 5.39 -17.69
C ILE A 77 -17.88 6.27 -18.93
N ILE A 78 -19.16 6.54 -19.22
CA ILE A 78 -19.54 7.47 -20.29
C ILE A 78 -19.04 8.88 -19.97
N LYS A 79 -19.22 9.30 -18.72
CA LYS A 79 -18.73 10.60 -18.26
C LYS A 79 -17.20 10.70 -18.32
N PHE A 80 -16.50 9.61 -18.04
CA PHE A 80 -15.04 9.54 -18.18
C PHE A 80 -14.63 9.82 -19.64
N VAL A 81 -15.29 9.20 -20.62
CA VAL A 81 -15.03 9.45 -22.02
C VAL A 81 -15.31 10.92 -22.40
N ASP A 82 -16.46 11.45 -21.99
CA ASP A 82 -16.83 12.85 -22.24
C ASP A 82 -15.79 13.82 -21.66
N VAL A 83 -15.28 13.53 -20.45
CA VAL A 83 -14.23 14.36 -19.81
C VAL A 83 -12.93 14.30 -20.62
N VAL A 84 -12.51 13.12 -21.08
CA VAL A 84 -11.29 12.93 -21.88
C VAL A 84 -11.39 13.66 -23.22
N GLU A 85 -12.54 13.55 -23.90
CA GLU A 85 -12.78 14.24 -25.18
C GLU A 85 -12.81 15.75 -25.02
N ASN A 86 -13.48 16.25 -23.98
CA ASN A 86 -13.51 17.68 -23.66
C ASN A 86 -12.11 18.20 -23.33
N LEU A 87 -11.34 17.42 -22.56
CA LEU A 87 -9.98 17.74 -22.21
C LEU A 87 -9.10 17.85 -23.47
N GLY A 88 -9.19 16.90 -24.39
CA GLY A 88 -8.46 16.97 -25.66
C GLY A 88 -8.82 18.21 -26.47
N SER A 89 -10.08 18.60 -26.46
CA SER A 89 -10.55 19.81 -27.16
C SER A 89 -9.95 21.10 -26.60
N LEU A 90 -9.68 21.16 -25.29
CA LEU A 90 -8.99 22.30 -24.66
C LEU A 90 -7.56 22.49 -25.18
N TYR A 91 -6.92 21.40 -25.60
CA TYR A 91 -5.56 21.40 -26.14
C TYR A 91 -5.53 21.39 -27.69
N GLY A 92 -6.63 21.80 -28.34
CA GLY A 92 -6.72 21.92 -29.77
C GLY A 92 -6.75 20.61 -30.56
N SER A 93 -7.06 19.51 -29.88
CA SER A 93 -7.22 18.18 -30.46
C SER A 93 -8.69 17.72 -30.35
N SER A 94 -9.09 16.87 -31.28
CA SER A 94 -10.33 16.08 -31.14
C SER A 94 -9.89 14.63 -30.95
N PRO A 95 -9.61 14.21 -29.70
CA PRO A 95 -9.08 12.88 -29.47
C PRO A 95 -10.13 11.83 -29.81
N GLU A 96 -9.72 10.79 -30.50
CA GLU A 96 -10.53 9.62 -30.73
C GLU A 96 -10.32 8.63 -29.60
N PHE A 97 -11.38 8.35 -28.85
CA PHE A 97 -11.36 7.42 -27.71
C PHE A 97 -11.98 6.08 -28.10
N ASN A 98 -11.26 4.99 -27.83
CA ASN A 98 -11.73 3.63 -28.10
C ASN A 98 -11.42 2.70 -26.93
N PHE A 99 -12.41 1.93 -26.47
CA PHE A 99 -12.18 0.80 -25.56
C PHE A 99 -11.69 -0.42 -26.35
N GLY A 100 -10.69 -1.12 -25.80
CA GLY A 100 -10.11 -2.30 -26.44
C GLY A 100 -11.00 -3.53 -26.39
N THR A 101 -11.92 -3.60 -25.40
CA THR A 101 -12.88 -4.69 -25.21
C THR A 101 -14.18 -4.14 -24.63
N GLN A 102 -15.27 -4.90 -24.81
CA GLN A 102 -16.57 -4.59 -24.20
C GLN A 102 -16.74 -5.23 -22.82
N SER A 103 -15.79 -6.03 -22.38
CA SER A 103 -15.82 -6.71 -21.09
C SER A 103 -14.59 -6.34 -20.26
N THR A 104 -14.77 -6.29 -18.94
CA THR A 104 -13.69 -6.02 -18.00
C THR A 104 -12.67 -7.14 -18.01
N LEU A 105 -11.39 -6.75 -17.92
CA LEU A 105 -10.26 -7.62 -17.65
C LEU A 105 -9.87 -7.50 -16.18
N LYS A 106 -9.06 -8.43 -15.66
CA LYS A 106 -8.52 -8.34 -14.31
C LYS A 106 -7.01 -8.21 -14.36
N ASP A 107 -6.47 -7.33 -13.53
CA ASP A 107 -5.02 -7.22 -13.34
C ASP A 107 -4.48 -8.37 -12.48
N ARG A 108 -3.16 -8.37 -12.21
CA ARG A 108 -2.49 -9.39 -11.37
C ARG A 108 -3.00 -9.42 -9.93
N SER A 109 -3.55 -8.34 -9.44
CA SER A 109 -4.12 -8.18 -8.10
C SER A 109 -5.61 -8.51 -8.06
N GLY A 110 -6.23 -8.80 -9.21
CA GLY A 110 -7.64 -9.16 -9.35
C GLY A 110 -8.58 -7.96 -9.56
N TYR A 111 -8.06 -6.73 -9.66
CA TYR A 111 -8.88 -5.54 -9.87
C TYR A 111 -9.39 -5.47 -11.31
N PRO A 112 -10.70 -5.22 -11.53
CA PRO A 112 -11.27 -5.11 -12.85
C PRO A 112 -10.87 -3.78 -13.52
N TYR A 113 -10.56 -3.85 -14.82
CA TYR A 113 -10.22 -2.68 -15.63
C TYR A 113 -10.73 -2.84 -17.07
N LEU A 114 -10.88 -1.70 -17.76
CA LEU A 114 -11.14 -1.62 -19.20
C LEU A 114 -9.90 -1.02 -19.87
N PRO A 115 -9.29 -1.71 -20.84
CA PRO A 115 -8.22 -1.15 -21.64
C PRO A 115 -8.81 -0.13 -22.64
N PHE A 116 -8.12 1.00 -22.79
CA PHE A 116 -8.51 2.04 -23.74
C PHE A 116 -7.33 2.49 -24.60
N THR A 117 -7.67 3.14 -25.70
CA THR A 117 -6.74 3.82 -26.61
C THR A 117 -7.28 5.20 -26.92
N ILE A 118 -6.43 6.22 -26.80
CA ILE A 118 -6.71 7.60 -27.19
C ILE A 118 -5.78 7.94 -28.34
N SER A 119 -6.34 8.38 -29.47
CA SER A 119 -5.59 8.97 -30.57
C SER A 119 -5.65 10.48 -30.44
N PHE A 120 -4.51 11.11 -30.12
CA PHE A 120 -4.37 12.54 -29.94
C PHE A 120 -3.54 13.12 -31.11
N THR A 121 -4.02 14.18 -31.74
CA THR A 121 -3.27 14.86 -32.83
C THR A 121 -3.03 16.29 -32.42
N GLY A 122 -1.77 16.72 -32.43
CA GLY A 122 -1.37 18.05 -31.99
C GLY A 122 0.13 18.22 -31.89
N GLU A 123 0.56 19.35 -31.35
CA GLU A 123 1.96 19.62 -31.01
C GLU A 123 2.34 18.90 -29.72
N ILE A 124 3.63 18.70 -29.47
CA ILE A 124 4.13 18.02 -28.26
C ILE A 124 3.74 18.78 -26.99
N ASP A 125 3.74 20.11 -27.01
CA ASP A 125 3.36 20.92 -25.85
C ASP A 125 1.86 20.77 -25.53
N SER A 126 1.01 20.65 -26.54
CA SER A 126 -0.41 20.35 -26.38
C SER A 126 -0.62 18.95 -25.78
N LEU A 127 0.15 17.96 -26.20
CA LEU A 127 0.12 16.62 -25.62
C LEU A 127 0.54 16.65 -24.15
N LEU A 128 1.63 17.35 -23.81
CA LEU A 128 2.11 17.44 -22.42
C LEU A 128 1.07 18.08 -21.51
N GLY A 129 0.46 19.20 -21.95
CA GLY A 129 -0.64 19.84 -21.21
C GLY A 129 -1.86 18.93 -21.05
N PHE A 130 -2.21 18.18 -22.11
CA PHE A 130 -3.28 17.17 -22.03
C PHE A 130 -2.95 16.09 -20.99
N LEU A 131 -1.73 15.53 -20.99
CA LEU A 131 -1.32 14.49 -20.05
C LEU A 131 -1.31 14.99 -18.61
N GLU A 132 -0.80 16.21 -18.36
CA GLU A 132 -0.82 16.83 -17.03
C GLU A 132 -2.26 16.97 -16.50
N SER A 133 -3.17 17.44 -17.35
CA SER A 133 -4.58 17.58 -16.98
C SER A 133 -5.26 16.23 -16.83
N TYR A 134 -4.89 15.24 -17.65
CA TYR A 134 -5.38 13.88 -17.56
C TYR A 134 -5.00 13.21 -16.23
N GLU A 135 -3.76 13.38 -15.75
CA GLU A 135 -3.31 12.84 -14.45
C GLU A 135 -4.07 13.43 -13.26
N ASN A 136 -4.62 14.63 -13.40
CA ASN A 136 -5.40 15.30 -12.36
C ASN A 136 -6.90 14.94 -12.39
N MET A 137 -7.36 14.06 -13.28
CA MET A 137 -8.76 13.63 -13.31
C MET A 137 -9.12 12.75 -12.10
N PRO A 138 -10.37 12.82 -11.61
CA PRO A 138 -10.82 12.03 -10.47
C PRO A 138 -11.20 10.59 -10.89
N TYR A 139 -10.32 9.92 -11.63
CA TYR A 139 -10.51 8.53 -12.07
C TYR A 139 -9.23 7.73 -11.86
N LEU A 140 -9.35 6.50 -11.43
CA LEU A 140 -8.19 5.62 -11.30
C LEU A 140 -7.83 5.05 -12.67
N THR A 141 -6.78 5.59 -13.25
CA THR A 141 -6.29 5.20 -14.58
C THR A 141 -4.80 4.89 -14.55
N ALA A 142 -4.35 4.11 -15.50
CA ALA A 142 -2.92 3.85 -15.70
C ALA A 142 -2.59 3.91 -17.19
N ILE A 143 -1.71 4.83 -17.58
CA ILE A 143 -1.15 4.87 -18.93
C ILE A 143 -0.09 3.77 -19.05
N THR A 144 -0.25 2.90 -20.05
CA THR A 144 0.65 1.76 -20.27
C THR A 144 1.66 2.02 -21.37
N SER A 145 1.30 2.81 -22.38
CA SER A 145 2.22 3.22 -23.44
C SER A 145 1.77 4.51 -24.13
N ILE A 146 2.76 5.26 -24.63
CA ILE A 146 2.55 6.41 -25.51
C ILE A 146 3.43 6.18 -26.73
N GLU A 147 2.81 6.10 -27.89
CA GLU A 147 3.49 5.97 -29.18
C GLU A 147 3.34 7.28 -29.96
N ALA A 148 4.44 7.87 -30.41
CA ALA A 148 4.43 9.06 -31.24
C ALA A 148 4.64 8.69 -32.69
N LYS A 149 3.74 9.14 -33.57
CA LYS A 149 3.89 9.10 -35.02
C LYS A 149 3.99 10.53 -35.51
N SER A 150 5.21 11.04 -35.70
CA SER A 150 5.41 12.38 -36.21
C SER A 150 5.18 12.43 -37.75
N LEU A 151 4.40 13.41 -38.18
CA LEU A 151 4.13 13.63 -39.60
C LEU A 151 5.10 14.66 -40.24
N SER A 152 5.76 15.51 -39.41
CA SER A 152 6.55 16.65 -39.93
C SER A 152 7.79 17.02 -39.12
N GLY A 153 8.41 16.05 -38.45
CA GLY A 153 9.57 16.26 -37.58
C GLY A 153 9.24 16.49 -36.10
N ILE A 154 10.28 16.71 -35.27
CA ILE A 154 10.14 16.78 -33.80
C ILE A 154 9.38 18.02 -33.32
N GLU A 155 9.44 19.14 -34.10
CA GLU A 155 8.79 20.42 -33.76
C GLU A 155 7.42 20.59 -34.43
N GLY A 156 6.96 19.59 -35.19
CA GLY A 156 5.70 19.64 -35.91
C GLY A 156 4.56 18.90 -35.20
N SER A 157 3.37 19.09 -35.78
CA SER A 157 2.17 18.35 -35.37
C SER A 157 2.35 16.85 -35.62
N GLY A 158 2.04 16.03 -34.63
CA GLY A 158 2.11 14.57 -34.68
C GLY A 158 0.83 13.92 -34.24
N THR A 159 0.69 12.63 -34.54
CA THR A 159 -0.35 11.78 -33.95
C THR A 159 0.27 10.93 -32.86
N TYR A 160 -0.33 10.96 -31.68
CA TYR A 160 0.09 10.23 -30.50
C TYR A 160 -0.96 9.20 -30.14
N ILE A 161 -0.54 7.97 -29.96
CA ILE A 161 -1.42 6.88 -29.53
C ILE A 161 -1.11 6.60 -28.08
N ILE A 162 -2.05 6.93 -27.19
CA ILE A 162 -1.97 6.72 -25.75
C ILE A 162 -2.79 5.49 -25.43
N ARG A 163 -2.16 4.47 -24.85
CA ARG A 163 -2.87 3.28 -24.35
C ARG A 163 -2.83 3.28 -22.84
N GLY A 164 -3.94 2.89 -22.25
CA GLY A 164 -4.07 2.81 -20.81
C GLY A 164 -5.19 1.88 -20.36
N ASN A 165 -5.35 1.83 -19.06
CA ASN A 165 -6.39 1.09 -18.38
C ASN A 165 -7.17 2.06 -17.48
N VAL A 166 -8.48 1.98 -17.48
CA VAL A 166 -9.32 2.59 -16.47
C VAL A 166 -9.83 1.49 -15.56
N TYR A 167 -9.57 1.62 -14.26
CA TYR A 167 -10.07 0.68 -13.26
C TYR A 167 -11.53 0.99 -12.97
N VAL A 168 -12.34 -0.05 -12.90
CA VAL A 168 -13.80 0.06 -12.75
C VAL A 168 -14.27 -0.67 -11.49
N SER A 169 -15.50 -0.42 -11.08
CA SER A 169 -16.08 -1.10 -9.93
C SER A 169 -16.29 -2.60 -10.22
N GLU A 170 -16.33 -3.44 -9.19
CA GLU A 170 -16.56 -4.89 -9.32
C GLU A 170 -17.96 -5.21 -9.91
N ASN A 171 -18.87 -4.26 -9.84
CA ASN A 171 -20.24 -4.40 -10.35
C ASN A 171 -20.42 -3.79 -11.76
N PHE A 172 -19.34 -3.64 -12.49
CA PHE A 172 -19.34 -3.11 -13.86
C PHE A 172 -19.89 -4.13 -14.86
#